data_c3ed4e6a2b5b36bc7e01d6e75304d097
#
_entry.id   c3ed4e6a2b5b36bc7e01d6e75304d097
#
_cell.length_a   1.000
_cell.length_b   1.000
_cell.length_c   1.000
_cell.angle_alpha   90.00
_cell.angle_beta   90.00
_cell.angle_gamma   90.00
#
_symmetry.space_group_name_H-M   'P 1'
#
loop_
_entity.id
_entity.type
_entity.pdbx_description
1 polymer ?
#
loop_
_entity_poly.entity_id
_entity_poly.type
_entity_poly.pdbx_seq_one_letter_code
_entity_poly.pdbx_strand_id
1 'polypeptide(L)'
;MKLWTIVVMAGAAALPAAAQTAVPKIAVIDVQKLVVESAAGKEAQGRVKKVIDAKQGDADKLQKELQSIQQRLTDQGPSMTDDKRDQLNKEYQEKGIAYKRFQDDAQREVQEAQQRELGELEKRVMPVINQVGKEKGYTLIFNKYAPGMLVYADDSVDITEEVLRRFNTQVTAPPAKVPATAPAPGTKPAAPPKPPAAKTPPPPPGASH
;
A
#
# COMPACT_ATOMS: atom_id res chain seq x y z
N MET A 1 -30.19 -30.76 -83.74
CA MET A 1 -29.48 -29.64 -82.99
C MET A 1 -29.63 -29.94 -81.53
N LYS A 2 -28.55 -30.39 -80.87
CA LYS A 2 -28.52 -30.72 -79.41
C LYS A 2 -27.69 -29.67 -78.69
N LEU A 3 -28.35 -28.84 -77.92
CA LEU A 3 -27.72 -27.83 -77.04
C LEU A 3 -27.17 -28.55 -75.81
N TRP A 4 -25.89 -28.44 -75.59
CA TRP A 4 -25.19 -29.01 -74.42
C TRP A 4 -24.94 -27.86 -73.46
N THR A 5 -25.64 -27.89 -72.35
CA THR A 5 -25.53 -26.91 -71.30
C THR A 5 -24.36 -27.31 -70.36
N ILE A 6 -23.26 -26.53 -70.34
CA ILE A 6 -22.12 -26.72 -69.41
C ILE A 6 -22.46 -25.96 -68.11
N VAL A 7 -22.65 -26.71 -67.01
CA VAL A 7 -22.77 -26.15 -65.66
C VAL A 7 -21.36 -26.03 -65.11
N VAL A 8 -20.88 -24.80 -65.01
CA VAL A 8 -19.64 -24.45 -64.30
C VAL A 8 -19.92 -24.32 -62.79
N MET A 9 -19.50 -25.35 -62.05
CA MET A 9 -19.57 -25.32 -60.56
C MET A 9 -18.38 -24.51 -60.00
N ALA A 10 -18.60 -23.27 -59.59
CA ALA A 10 -17.60 -22.43 -58.92
C ALA A 10 -17.42 -22.92 -57.48
N GLY A 11 -16.34 -23.69 -57.24
CA GLY A 11 -15.92 -24.09 -55.90
C GLY A 11 -15.36 -22.90 -55.14
N ALA A 12 -16.05 -22.38 -54.13
CA ALA A 12 -15.54 -21.38 -53.19
C ALA A 12 -14.50 -22.06 -52.28
N ALA A 13 -13.22 -21.85 -52.54
CA ALA A 13 -12.15 -22.24 -51.64
C ALA A 13 -12.16 -21.32 -50.40
N ALA A 14 -12.73 -21.79 -49.28
CA ALA A 14 -12.62 -21.14 -47.99
C ALA A 14 -11.17 -21.26 -47.54
N LEU A 15 -10.41 -20.17 -47.63
CA LEU A 15 -9.08 -20.05 -47.03
C LEU A 15 -9.24 -20.10 -45.51
N PRO A 16 -8.53 -21.00 -44.78
CA PRO A 16 -8.53 -20.97 -43.35
C PRO A 16 -7.89 -19.63 -42.89
N ALA A 17 -8.67 -18.80 -42.17
CA ALA A 17 -8.15 -17.65 -41.50
C ALA A 17 -7.13 -18.14 -40.46
N ALA A 18 -5.84 -18.03 -40.77
CA ALA A 18 -4.76 -18.28 -39.81
C ALA A 18 -4.97 -17.35 -38.65
N ALA A 19 -5.45 -17.89 -37.53
CA ALA A 19 -5.49 -17.17 -36.27
C ALA A 19 -4.06 -16.79 -35.93
N GLN A 20 -3.68 -15.53 -36.15
CA GLN A 20 -2.41 -14.98 -35.72
C GLN A 20 -2.43 -15.00 -34.19
N THR A 21 -1.74 -15.98 -33.60
CA THR A 21 -1.46 -15.98 -32.17
C THR A 21 -0.57 -14.76 -31.90
N ALA A 22 -1.20 -13.69 -31.38
CA ALA A 22 -0.46 -12.49 -31.02
C ALA A 22 0.58 -12.87 -29.96
N VAL A 23 1.85 -12.69 -30.28
CA VAL A 23 2.94 -12.89 -29.33
C VAL A 23 2.73 -11.94 -28.14
N PRO A 24 2.67 -12.46 -26.90
CA PRO A 24 2.48 -11.60 -25.74
C PRO A 24 3.61 -10.58 -25.62
N LYS A 25 3.25 -9.30 -25.57
CA LYS A 25 4.20 -8.23 -25.38
C LYS A 25 4.46 -8.05 -23.89
N ILE A 26 5.69 -8.33 -23.46
CA ILE A 26 6.10 -8.31 -22.05
C ILE A 26 6.95 -7.07 -21.79
N ALA A 27 6.79 -6.48 -20.61
CA ALA A 27 7.64 -5.41 -20.10
C ALA A 27 8.09 -5.70 -18.66
N VAL A 28 9.13 -5.01 -18.23
CA VAL A 28 9.59 -5.02 -16.84
C VAL A 28 9.61 -3.59 -16.29
N ILE A 29 9.49 -3.49 -14.97
CA ILE A 29 9.52 -2.22 -14.25
C ILE A 29 10.29 -2.37 -12.96
N ASP A 30 11.13 -1.38 -12.64
CA ASP A 30 11.82 -1.25 -11.36
C ASP A 30 10.96 -0.42 -10.39
N VAL A 31 10.20 -1.09 -9.55
CA VAL A 31 9.36 -0.42 -8.54
C VAL A 31 10.21 0.29 -7.49
N GLN A 32 11.40 -0.22 -7.15
CA GLN A 32 12.29 0.44 -6.19
C GLN A 32 12.77 1.79 -6.72
N LYS A 33 13.15 1.85 -8.00
CA LYS A 33 13.55 3.10 -8.66
C LYS A 33 12.41 4.12 -8.64
N LEU A 34 11.16 3.68 -8.89
CA LEU A 34 9.99 4.55 -8.77
C LEU A 34 9.81 5.12 -7.37
N VAL A 35 10.00 4.29 -6.32
CA VAL A 35 9.91 4.72 -4.93
C VAL A 35 10.99 5.74 -4.57
N VAL A 36 12.22 5.55 -5.07
CA VAL A 36 13.35 6.42 -4.71
C VAL A 36 13.37 7.71 -5.52
N GLU A 37 13.07 7.65 -6.81
CA GLU A 37 13.31 8.77 -7.74
C GLU A 37 12.07 9.61 -8.02
N SER A 38 10.85 9.07 -7.85
CA SER A 38 9.64 9.85 -8.09
C SER A 38 9.46 10.98 -7.07
N ALA A 39 8.81 12.06 -7.49
CA ALA A 39 8.44 13.16 -6.59
C ALA A 39 7.59 12.67 -5.41
N ALA A 40 6.59 11.82 -5.67
CA ALA A 40 5.76 11.21 -4.62
C ALA A 40 6.54 10.29 -3.68
N GLY A 41 7.52 9.54 -4.20
CA GLY A 41 8.40 8.69 -3.41
C GLY A 41 9.29 9.51 -2.48
N LYS A 42 9.89 10.59 -2.97
CA LYS A 42 10.68 11.53 -2.14
C LYS A 42 9.83 12.18 -1.03
N GLU A 43 8.59 12.57 -1.34
CA GLU A 43 7.66 13.06 -0.32
C GLU A 43 7.34 11.99 0.74
N ALA A 44 7.07 10.76 0.32
CA ALA A 44 6.80 9.63 1.22
C ALA A 44 8.01 9.36 2.13
N GLN A 45 9.23 9.32 1.58
CA GLN A 45 10.46 9.20 2.36
C GLN A 45 10.63 10.36 3.35
N GLY A 46 10.30 11.59 2.94
CA GLY A 46 10.32 12.75 3.83
C GLY A 46 9.34 12.62 5.00
N ARG A 47 8.15 12.05 4.79
CA ARG A 47 7.18 11.78 5.87
C ARG A 47 7.69 10.71 6.83
N VAL A 48 8.23 9.60 6.31
CA VAL A 48 8.85 8.55 7.14
C VAL A 48 10.01 9.12 7.96
N LYS A 49 10.87 9.92 7.32
CA LYS A 49 11.98 10.57 8.02
C LYS A 49 11.52 11.44 9.19
N LYS A 50 10.44 12.20 9.03
CA LYS A 50 9.88 13.00 10.13
C LYS A 50 9.45 12.14 11.32
N VAL A 51 8.87 10.95 11.08
CA VAL A 51 8.53 10.01 12.14
C VAL A 51 9.79 9.51 12.85
N ILE A 52 10.82 9.13 12.10
CA ILE A 52 12.10 8.69 12.65
C ILE A 52 12.73 9.80 13.50
N ASP A 53 12.83 11.01 12.96
CA ASP A 53 13.45 12.15 13.66
C ASP A 53 12.69 12.49 14.96
N ALA A 54 11.35 12.41 14.95
CA ALA A 54 10.53 12.63 16.15
C ALA A 54 10.79 11.55 17.22
N LYS A 55 10.80 10.27 16.81
CA LYS A 55 11.08 9.16 17.74
C LYS A 55 12.50 9.21 18.29
N GLN A 56 13.48 9.59 17.48
CA GLN A 56 14.85 9.79 17.95
C GLN A 56 14.92 10.90 19.00
N GLY A 57 14.27 12.05 18.75
CA GLY A 57 14.23 13.14 19.71
C GLY A 57 13.59 12.77 21.04
N ASP A 58 12.54 11.95 21.04
CA ASP A 58 11.89 11.48 22.27
C ASP A 58 12.75 10.41 22.98
N ALA A 59 13.42 9.52 22.23
CA ALA A 59 14.39 8.59 22.80
C ALA A 59 15.53 9.31 23.51
N ASP A 60 16.08 10.35 22.88
CA ASP A 60 17.17 11.17 23.47
C ASP A 60 16.75 11.86 24.78
N LYS A 61 15.50 12.33 24.88
CA LYS A 61 14.95 12.89 26.13
C LYS A 61 14.90 11.85 27.23
N LEU A 62 14.31 10.69 26.97
CA LEU A 62 14.21 9.60 27.94
C LEU A 62 15.59 9.10 28.38
N GLN A 63 16.53 9.01 27.45
CA GLN A 63 17.92 8.63 27.77
C GLN A 63 18.60 9.65 28.66
N LYS A 64 18.43 10.95 28.40
CA LYS A 64 18.96 12.02 29.25
C LYS A 64 18.36 12.00 30.67
N GLU A 65 17.05 11.71 30.78
CA GLU A 65 16.42 11.55 32.10
C GLU A 65 17.05 10.37 32.86
N LEU A 66 17.24 9.21 32.23
CA LEU A 66 17.92 8.07 32.84
C LEU A 66 19.34 8.40 33.28
N GLN A 67 20.12 9.07 32.43
CA GLN A 67 21.48 9.51 32.76
C GLN A 67 21.50 10.47 33.94
N SER A 68 20.56 11.42 33.99
CA SER A 68 20.43 12.36 35.09
C SER A 68 20.16 11.67 36.44
N ILE A 69 19.24 10.70 36.46
CA ILE A 69 18.94 9.91 37.65
C ILE A 69 20.14 9.12 38.09
N GLN A 70 20.82 8.45 37.16
CA GLN A 70 22.03 7.68 37.43
C GLN A 70 23.14 8.57 38.01
N GLN A 71 23.35 9.75 37.41
CA GLN A 71 24.36 10.69 37.91
C GLN A 71 24.03 11.15 39.34
N ARG A 72 22.76 11.49 39.64
CA ARG A 72 22.32 11.86 41.00
C ARG A 72 22.54 10.72 42.01
N LEU A 73 22.29 9.46 41.60
CA LEU A 73 22.57 8.30 42.45
C LEU A 73 24.07 8.15 42.72
N THR A 74 24.92 8.40 41.72
CA THR A 74 26.37 8.30 41.85
C THR A 74 26.93 9.43 42.71
N ASP A 75 26.57 10.68 42.42
CA ASP A 75 27.18 11.88 43.05
C ASP A 75 26.65 12.16 44.45
N GLN A 76 25.36 11.93 44.66
CA GLN A 76 24.66 12.29 45.89
C GLN A 76 24.23 11.07 46.72
N GLY A 77 24.24 9.87 46.14
CA GLY A 77 23.79 8.66 46.80
C GLY A 77 24.44 8.41 48.19
N PRO A 78 25.75 8.63 48.36
CA PRO A 78 26.42 8.46 49.66
C PRO A 78 25.92 9.40 50.75
N SER A 79 25.38 10.56 50.40
CA SER A 79 24.85 11.58 51.33
C SER A 79 23.32 11.56 51.45
N MET A 80 22.62 10.71 50.72
CA MET A 80 21.16 10.57 50.78
C MET A 80 20.74 9.65 51.93
N THR A 81 19.52 9.88 52.44
CA THR A 81 18.86 8.90 53.29
C THR A 81 18.51 7.64 52.53
N ASP A 82 18.40 6.48 53.16
CA ASP A 82 18.08 5.20 52.53
C ASP A 82 16.77 5.29 51.75
N ASP A 83 15.71 5.87 52.35
CA ASP A 83 14.42 6.05 51.69
C ASP A 83 14.55 6.86 50.40
N LYS A 84 15.35 7.89 50.38
CA LYS A 84 15.56 8.74 49.19
C LYS A 84 16.32 8.02 48.09
N ARG A 85 17.32 7.24 48.48
CA ARG A 85 18.09 6.42 47.55
C ARG A 85 17.23 5.33 46.95
N ASP A 86 16.37 4.65 47.74
CA ASP A 86 15.46 3.62 47.26
C ASP A 86 14.41 4.18 46.32
N GLN A 87 13.85 5.36 46.62
CA GLN A 87 12.94 6.05 45.68
C GLN A 87 13.61 6.35 44.34
N LEU A 88 14.86 6.85 44.36
CA LEU A 88 15.56 7.17 43.11
C LEU A 88 15.95 5.92 42.30
N ASN A 89 16.33 4.84 43.00
CA ASN A 89 16.55 3.54 42.36
C ASN A 89 15.28 3.00 41.70
N LYS A 90 14.14 3.09 42.35
CA LYS A 90 12.85 2.68 41.80
C LYS A 90 12.49 3.54 40.60
N GLU A 91 12.66 4.84 40.65
CA GLU A 91 12.45 5.74 39.52
C GLU A 91 13.35 5.38 38.33
N TYR A 92 14.62 5.09 38.59
CA TYR A 92 15.57 4.65 37.56
C TYR A 92 15.09 3.37 36.86
N GLN A 93 14.66 2.37 37.63
CA GLN A 93 14.15 1.10 37.08
C GLN A 93 12.86 1.31 36.26
N GLU A 94 11.90 2.09 36.77
CA GLU A 94 10.65 2.40 36.07
C GLU A 94 10.90 3.14 34.76
N LYS A 95 11.80 4.14 34.77
CA LYS A 95 12.22 4.85 33.57
C LYS A 95 12.98 3.96 32.58
N GLY A 96 13.80 3.05 33.06
CA GLY A 96 14.50 2.06 32.22
C GLY A 96 13.53 1.14 31.49
N ILE A 97 12.51 0.64 32.18
CA ILE A 97 11.45 -0.16 31.59
C ILE A 97 10.66 0.66 30.55
N ALA A 98 10.31 1.89 30.90
CA ALA A 98 9.59 2.80 30.00
C ALA A 98 10.40 3.11 28.73
N TYR A 99 11.71 3.34 28.85
CA TYR A 99 12.60 3.56 27.71
C TYR A 99 12.67 2.35 26.77
N LYS A 100 12.79 1.14 27.33
CA LYS A 100 12.80 -0.08 26.53
C LYS A 100 11.48 -0.28 25.77
N ARG A 101 10.34 -0.09 26.44
CA ARG A 101 9.02 -0.15 25.79
C ARG A 101 8.91 0.88 24.67
N PHE A 102 9.37 2.13 24.95
CA PHE A 102 9.37 3.17 23.95
C PHE A 102 10.18 2.79 22.70
N GLN A 103 11.36 2.16 22.86
CA GLN A 103 12.18 1.71 21.73
C GLN A 103 11.43 0.68 20.87
N ASP A 104 10.79 -0.31 21.52
CA ASP A 104 10.02 -1.35 20.83
C ASP A 104 8.81 -0.74 20.08
N ASP A 105 8.11 0.20 20.70
CA ASP A 105 6.98 0.91 20.11
C ASP A 105 7.42 1.82 18.95
N ALA A 106 8.51 2.57 19.13
CA ALA A 106 9.06 3.44 18.10
C ALA A 106 9.48 2.66 16.85
N GLN A 107 10.13 1.50 17.02
CA GLN A 107 10.50 0.64 15.91
C GLN A 107 9.26 0.17 15.14
N ARG A 108 8.20 -0.25 15.84
CA ARG A 108 6.94 -0.67 15.24
C ARG A 108 6.27 0.48 14.48
N GLU A 109 6.17 1.66 15.08
CA GLU A 109 5.57 2.83 14.44
C GLU A 109 6.32 3.26 13.17
N VAL A 110 7.65 3.18 13.17
CA VAL A 110 8.47 3.46 11.98
C VAL A 110 8.17 2.46 10.87
N GLN A 111 8.10 1.16 11.20
CA GLN A 111 7.74 0.11 10.23
C GLN A 111 6.34 0.31 9.66
N GLU A 112 5.36 0.63 10.52
CA GLU A 112 3.98 0.93 10.09
C GLU A 112 3.93 2.16 9.19
N ALA A 113 4.70 3.22 9.52
CA ALA A 113 4.81 4.40 8.67
C ALA A 113 5.38 4.06 7.30
N GLN A 114 6.44 3.26 7.24
CA GLN A 114 7.03 2.81 5.97
C GLN A 114 6.03 2.01 5.13
N GLN A 115 5.34 1.05 5.74
CA GLN A 115 4.35 0.21 5.04
C GLN A 115 3.17 1.05 4.53
N ARG A 116 2.67 1.98 5.34
CA ARG A 116 1.58 2.88 4.94
C ARG A 116 1.99 3.77 3.76
N GLU A 117 3.15 4.39 3.83
CA GLU A 117 3.64 5.27 2.76
C GLU A 117 3.91 4.49 1.46
N LEU A 118 4.45 3.27 1.56
CA LEU A 118 4.65 2.40 0.40
C LEU A 118 3.31 1.98 -0.22
N GLY A 119 2.32 1.60 0.59
CA GLY A 119 0.99 1.25 0.12
C GLY A 119 0.25 2.41 -0.55
N GLU A 120 0.40 3.64 -0.03
CA GLU A 120 -0.17 4.84 -0.67
C GLU A 120 0.54 5.17 -2.00
N LEU A 121 1.86 4.98 -2.07
CA LEU A 121 2.60 5.16 -3.30
C LEU A 121 2.19 4.14 -4.37
N GLU A 122 2.02 2.87 -3.97
CA GLU A 122 1.54 1.80 -4.85
C GLU A 122 0.16 2.12 -5.44
N LYS A 123 -0.81 2.54 -4.61
CA LYS A 123 -2.14 2.96 -5.07
C LYS A 123 -2.09 4.09 -6.10
N ARG A 124 -1.11 4.97 -6.00
CA ARG A 124 -0.93 6.11 -6.91
C ARG A 124 -0.22 5.72 -8.21
N VAL A 125 0.73 4.80 -8.16
CA VAL A 125 1.52 4.39 -9.34
C VAL A 125 0.80 3.35 -10.19
N MET A 126 0.01 2.46 -9.59
CA MET A 126 -0.68 1.39 -10.31
C MET A 126 -1.58 1.87 -11.46
N PRO A 127 -2.38 2.95 -11.33
CA PRO A 127 -3.13 3.49 -12.45
C PRO A 127 -2.25 3.92 -13.62
N VAL A 128 -1.06 4.49 -13.35
CA VAL A 128 -0.11 4.92 -14.38
C VAL A 128 0.47 3.72 -15.11
N ILE A 129 0.89 2.68 -14.37
CA ILE A 129 1.37 1.42 -14.95
C ILE A 129 0.30 0.79 -15.84
N ASN A 130 -0.93 0.73 -15.37
CA ASN A 130 -2.06 0.18 -16.13
C ASN A 130 -2.35 1.00 -17.40
N GLN A 131 -2.24 2.31 -17.33
CA GLN A 131 -2.42 3.19 -18.48
C GLN A 131 -1.33 2.94 -19.53
N VAL A 132 -0.06 2.91 -19.12
CA VAL A 132 1.09 2.61 -20.00
C VAL A 132 0.91 1.21 -20.61
N GLY A 133 0.52 0.22 -19.81
CA GLY A 133 0.26 -1.14 -20.26
C GLY A 133 -0.76 -1.19 -21.39
N LYS A 134 -1.90 -0.53 -21.21
CA LYS A 134 -2.98 -0.48 -22.22
C LYS A 134 -2.56 0.28 -23.48
N GLU A 135 -1.97 1.46 -23.34
CA GLU A 135 -1.56 2.30 -24.48
C GLU A 135 -0.48 1.66 -25.34
N LYS A 136 0.46 0.96 -24.72
CA LYS A 136 1.56 0.27 -25.41
C LYS A 136 1.23 -1.16 -25.83
N GLY A 137 0.07 -1.68 -25.40
CA GLY A 137 -0.36 -3.05 -25.73
C GLY A 137 0.47 -4.13 -25.02
N TYR A 138 0.98 -3.84 -23.83
CA TYR A 138 1.64 -4.87 -23.02
C TYR A 138 0.63 -5.87 -22.48
N THR A 139 0.93 -7.15 -22.61
CA THR A 139 0.12 -8.25 -22.07
C THR A 139 0.45 -8.50 -20.60
N LEU A 140 1.74 -8.36 -20.24
CA LEU A 140 2.26 -8.57 -18.90
C LEU A 140 3.33 -7.51 -18.59
N ILE A 141 3.35 -7.07 -17.33
CA ILE A 141 4.40 -6.19 -16.77
C ILE A 141 4.88 -6.82 -15.48
N PHE A 142 6.17 -7.15 -15.40
CA PHE A 142 6.78 -7.75 -14.21
C PHE A 142 7.59 -6.73 -13.43
N ASN A 143 7.65 -6.89 -12.11
CA ASN A 143 8.60 -6.16 -11.29
C ASN A 143 9.99 -6.78 -11.45
N LYS A 144 10.98 -5.97 -11.86
CA LYS A 144 12.37 -6.40 -12.14
C LYS A 144 13.05 -7.08 -10.95
N TYR A 145 12.71 -6.65 -9.74
CA TYR A 145 13.32 -7.13 -8.49
C TYR A 145 12.37 -7.92 -7.60
N ALA A 146 11.27 -8.44 -8.15
CA ALA A 146 10.44 -9.36 -7.38
C ALA A 146 11.20 -10.68 -7.13
N PRO A 147 11.43 -11.08 -5.86
CA PRO A 147 12.21 -12.27 -5.57
C PRO A 147 11.66 -13.52 -6.27
N GLY A 148 12.53 -14.26 -6.98
CA GLY A 148 12.20 -15.53 -7.62
C GLY A 148 11.35 -15.46 -8.88
N MET A 149 10.98 -14.27 -9.38
CA MET A 149 10.12 -14.15 -10.55
C MET A 149 10.87 -13.81 -11.84
N LEU A 150 11.94 -13.05 -11.78
CA LEU A 150 12.70 -12.62 -12.96
C LEU A 150 14.20 -12.76 -12.70
N VAL A 151 14.90 -13.51 -13.56
CA VAL A 151 16.35 -13.73 -13.48
C VAL A 151 17.09 -12.79 -14.44
N TYR A 152 16.50 -12.52 -15.61
CA TYR A 152 17.07 -11.68 -16.65
C TYR A 152 15.98 -10.95 -17.41
N ALA A 153 16.21 -9.71 -17.74
CA ALA A 153 15.44 -8.93 -18.70
C ALA A 153 16.39 -8.00 -19.46
N ASP A 154 16.17 -7.89 -20.75
CA ASP A 154 16.87 -6.93 -21.60
C ASP A 154 16.35 -5.51 -21.33
N ASP A 155 17.23 -4.50 -21.41
CA ASP A 155 16.84 -3.11 -21.15
C ASP A 155 15.80 -2.57 -22.15
N SER A 156 15.68 -3.17 -23.33
CA SER A 156 14.66 -2.79 -24.33
C SER A 156 13.22 -3.07 -23.88
N VAL A 157 13.00 -3.95 -22.90
CA VAL A 157 11.69 -4.23 -22.31
C VAL A 157 11.45 -3.49 -21.00
N ASP A 158 12.44 -2.70 -20.52
CA ASP A 158 12.32 -1.92 -19.29
C ASP A 158 11.56 -0.59 -19.57
N ILE A 159 10.41 -0.44 -18.91
CA ILE A 159 9.56 0.74 -19.05
C ILE A 159 9.61 1.68 -17.84
N THR A 160 10.56 1.48 -16.93
CA THR A 160 10.67 2.22 -15.66
C THR A 160 10.72 3.72 -15.87
N GLU A 161 11.58 4.20 -16.79
CA GLU A 161 11.74 5.62 -17.07
C GLU A 161 10.47 6.26 -17.66
N GLU A 162 9.76 5.55 -18.51
CA GLU A 162 8.49 6.04 -19.05
C GLU A 162 7.43 6.20 -17.99
N VAL A 163 7.29 5.17 -17.12
CA VAL A 163 6.35 5.22 -16.01
C VAL A 163 6.74 6.30 -15.01
N LEU A 164 8.02 6.43 -14.66
CA LEU A 164 8.53 7.46 -13.76
C LEU A 164 8.19 8.87 -14.26
N ARG A 165 8.46 9.14 -15.52
CA ARG A 165 8.16 10.44 -16.14
C ARG A 165 6.65 10.75 -16.09
N ARG A 166 5.80 9.79 -16.47
CA ARG A 166 4.33 9.97 -16.46
C ARG A 166 3.81 10.13 -15.05
N PHE A 167 4.31 9.34 -14.12
CA PHE A 167 3.93 9.41 -12.71
C PHE A 167 4.26 10.79 -12.13
N ASN A 168 5.47 11.29 -12.38
CA ASN A 168 5.87 12.64 -11.94
C ASN A 168 4.99 13.73 -12.54
N THR A 169 4.61 13.61 -13.82
CA THR A 169 3.72 14.57 -14.47
C THR A 169 2.30 14.55 -13.87
N GLN A 170 1.77 13.38 -13.54
CA GLN A 170 0.44 13.27 -12.93
C GLN A 170 0.41 13.74 -11.47
N VAL A 171 1.52 13.55 -10.73
CA VAL A 171 1.62 14.00 -9.34
C VAL A 171 1.77 15.51 -9.24
N THR A 172 2.44 16.15 -10.19
CA THR A 172 2.62 17.61 -10.24
C THR A 172 1.43 18.34 -10.89
N ALA A 173 0.58 17.63 -11.63
CA ALA A 173 -0.65 18.22 -12.16
C ALA A 173 -1.68 18.43 -11.02
N PRO A 174 -2.34 19.61 -10.92
CA PRO A 174 -3.48 19.76 -10.03
C PRO A 174 -4.49 18.63 -10.32
N PRO A 175 -5.20 18.09 -9.32
CA PRO A 175 -6.12 16.99 -9.53
C PRO A 175 -7.08 17.36 -10.66
N ALA A 176 -6.95 16.67 -11.80
CA ALA A 176 -7.90 16.81 -12.88
C ALA A 176 -9.27 16.49 -12.27
N LYS A 177 -10.20 17.47 -12.33
CA LYS A 177 -11.60 17.24 -12.01
C LYS A 177 -12.02 15.99 -12.77
N VAL A 178 -12.19 14.88 -12.06
CA VAL A 178 -12.87 13.69 -12.60
C VAL A 178 -14.18 14.23 -13.15
N PRO A 179 -14.50 14.04 -14.45
CA PRO A 179 -15.83 14.37 -14.92
C PRO A 179 -16.79 13.60 -14.04
N ALA A 180 -17.62 14.31 -13.30
CA ALA A 180 -18.69 13.69 -12.55
C ALA A 180 -19.49 12.86 -13.57
N THR A 181 -19.39 11.55 -13.47
CA THR A 181 -20.25 10.62 -14.21
C THR A 181 -21.65 11.05 -13.88
N ALA A 182 -22.35 11.61 -14.86
CA ALA A 182 -23.74 12.02 -14.73
C ALA A 182 -24.53 10.83 -14.17
N PRO A 183 -25.38 11.02 -13.17
CA PRO A 183 -26.23 9.94 -12.67
C PRO A 183 -27.11 9.45 -13.80
N ALA A 184 -27.11 8.16 -14.06
CA ALA A 184 -28.03 7.51 -14.97
C ALA A 184 -29.49 7.84 -14.55
N PRO A 185 -30.39 8.16 -15.47
CA PRO A 185 -31.75 8.50 -15.12
C PRO A 185 -32.51 7.27 -14.64
N GLY A 186 -32.97 7.31 -13.40
CA GLY A 186 -34.16 6.62 -12.97
C GLY A 186 -34.07 5.17 -12.55
N THR A 187 -33.63 4.93 -11.32
CA THR A 187 -34.23 3.90 -10.49
C THR A 187 -34.63 4.51 -9.16
N LYS A 188 -35.95 4.63 -8.97
CA LYS A 188 -36.61 5.06 -7.75
C LYS A 188 -36.10 4.23 -6.55
N PRO A 189 -35.71 4.85 -5.43
CA PRO A 189 -35.28 4.07 -4.26
C PRO A 189 -36.43 3.20 -3.76
N ALA A 190 -36.22 1.89 -3.72
CA ALA A 190 -37.13 0.98 -3.02
C ALA A 190 -37.03 1.28 -1.52
N ALA A 191 -38.19 1.39 -0.87
CA ALA A 191 -38.33 1.61 0.55
C ALA A 191 -37.59 0.52 1.37
N PRO A 192 -36.99 0.87 2.53
CA PRO A 192 -36.32 -0.10 3.36
C PRO A 192 -37.27 -1.18 3.88
N PRO A 193 -36.86 -2.46 3.94
CA PRO A 193 -37.70 -3.52 4.47
C PRO A 193 -37.96 -3.30 5.98
N LYS A 194 -39.25 -3.41 6.33
CA LYS A 194 -39.77 -3.32 7.68
C LYS A 194 -39.13 -4.44 8.55
N PRO A 195 -38.65 -4.13 9.77
CA PRO A 195 -38.09 -5.16 10.66
C PRO A 195 -39.11 -6.26 10.95
N PRO A 196 -38.68 -7.55 11.08
CA PRO A 196 -39.60 -8.61 11.47
C PRO A 196 -40.05 -8.39 12.91
N ALA A 197 -41.37 -8.57 13.13
CA ALA A 197 -41.98 -8.47 14.44
C ALA A 197 -41.32 -9.41 15.44
N ALA A 198 -40.92 -8.87 16.58
CA ALA A 198 -40.39 -9.62 17.70
C ALA A 198 -41.47 -10.66 18.19
N LYS A 199 -41.12 -11.94 18.14
CA LYS A 199 -41.93 -12.99 18.78
C LYS A 199 -41.78 -12.84 20.28
N THR A 200 -42.91 -12.59 20.93
CA THR A 200 -43.08 -12.60 22.40
C THR A 200 -42.65 -13.97 22.97
N PRO A 201 -41.80 -14.04 24.01
CA PRO A 201 -41.50 -15.29 24.66
C PRO A 201 -42.72 -15.83 25.42
N PRO A 202 -42.91 -17.17 25.53
CA PRO A 202 -44.03 -17.74 26.28
C PRO A 202 -43.83 -17.52 27.78
N PRO A 203 -44.94 -17.42 28.57
CA PRO A 203 -44.89 -17.24 30.01
C PRO A 203 -44.33 -18.49 30.73
N PRO A 204 -43.67 -18.32 31.90
CA PRO A 204 -43.13 -19.46 32.67
C PRO A 204 -44.27 -20.34 33.23
N PRO A 205 -44.06 -21.66 33.38
CA PRO A 205 -45.05 -22.57 33.96
C PRO A 205 -45.24 -22.27 35.44
N GLY A 206 -46.51 -22.26 35.84
CA GLY A 206 -46.99 -21.83 37.11
C GLY A 206 -46.44 -22.56 38.31
N ALA A 207 -46.22 -21.79 39.37
CA ALA A 207 -46.18 -22.27 40.74
C ALA A 207 -47.62 -22.66 41.15
N SER A 208 -47.80 -23.92 41.46
CA SER A 208 -48.97 -24.41 42.21
C SER A 208 -48.47 -24.86 43.58
N HIS A 209 -49.05 -24.25 44.61
CA HIS A 209 -49.12 -24.60 45.99
C HIS A 209 -47.87 -25.07 46.75
#